data_54e21169440a65e41d8349c1693a9b3b
#
_entry.id   54e21169440a65e41d8349c1693a9b3b
#
_cell.length_a   1.000
_cell.length_b   1.000
_cell.length_c   1.000
_cell.angle_alpha   90.00
_cell.angle_beta   90.00
_cell.angle_gamma   90.00
#
_symmetry.space_group_name_H-M   'P 1'
#
loop_
_entity.id
_entity.type
_entity.pdbx_description
1 polymer ?
#
loop_
_entity_poly.entity_id
_entity_poly.type
_entity_poly.pdbx_seq_one_letter_code
_entity_poly.pdbx_strand_id
1 'polypeptide(L)'
;MAMTMTQKILAKHAGLDHVEAGQLIEAKLDVVMANDITGPMALPIFDKMADKVFDKDKVVLVPDHFTPNKDIKSAENSKAILDFTNKQCLTHRMEQGKCGVEHAILPEKGIVVAGECIIGADSHTCTYGALGAFSTGVGTTDIATGMATGELWFKVPSAIKFVITGKPSEYVSGKDVILHIIDKIGVDGALYKSMEFVGDGIQYLTMDDRFTICNMAIEAGAKNGIFPVDDQTIAYIEKHSKKPYEVFEADEDAEYEQVIDINLSEVRPTVAFPHLPGNGHTIDEIEEMDKIYIDQVVIGSCTNGRLSDLEKAAAILKGKKVADNVRVMVVPATQKIFLQCIQKGLAEIFVEAGCAFNTPSCGPCMGGHMGVMAKGEKCVSTTNRNFVGRMGDTEALIYLASPQVAAASAIAGYIANPEKVGKE
;
A
#
# COMPACT_ATOMS: atom_id res chain seq x y z
N MET A 1 -11.85 -28.38 12.67
CA MET A 1 -12.76 -27.32 12.20
C MET A 1 -12.09 -26.65 11.00
N ALA A 2 -12.88 -26.21 10.04
CA ALA A 2 -12.38 -25.55 8.84
C ALA A 2 -11.83 -24.14 9.18
N MET A 3 -10.77 -23.74 8.48
CA MET A 3 -10.08 -22.47 8.72
C MET A 3 -9.91 -21.68 7.42
N THR A 4 -10.01 -20.35 7.53
CA THR A 4 -9.64 -19.40 6.48
C THR A 4 -8.11 -19.34 6.29
N MET A 5 -7.62 -18.73 5.21
CA MET A 5 -6.17 -18.55 5.00
C MET A 5 -5.49 -17.88 6.19
N THR A 6 -6.07 -16.76 6.66
CA THR A 6 -5.53 -16.01 7.82
C THR A 6 -5.51 -16.85 9.09
N GLN A 7 -6.56 -17.63 9.37
CA GLN A 7 -6.59 -18.51 10.54
C GLN A 7 -5.51 -19.58 10.47
N LYS A 8 -5.27 -20.21 9.32
CA LYS A 8 -4.20 -21.21 9.15
C LYS A 8 -2.80 -20.64 9.41
N ILE A 9 -2.53 -19.45 8.87
CA ILE A 9 -1.24 -18.77 9.11
C ILE A 9 -1.07 -18.50 10.60
N LEU A 10 -2.08 -17.94 11.26
CA LEU A 10 -2.04 -17.61 12.68
C LEU A 10 -1.94 -18.88 13.56
N ALA A 11 -2.66 -19.95 13.24
CA ALA A 11 -2.56 -21.23 13.95
C ALA A 11 -1.13 -21.79 13.89
N LYS A 12 -0.53 -21.80 12.71
CA LYS A 12 0.87 -22.23 12.50
C LYS A 12 1.84 -21.44 13.37
N HIS A 13 1.71 -20.12 13.39
CA HIS A 13 2.61 -19.24 14.15
C HIS A 13 2.37 -19.27 15.66
N ALA A 14 1.16 -19.65 16.10
CA ALA A 14 0.83 -19.93 17.50
C ALA A 14 1.23 -21.33 17.95
N GLY A 15 1.66 -22.21 17.04
CA GLY A 15 1.93 -23.63 17.35
C GLY A 15 0.68 -24.41 17.71
N LEU A 16 -0.47 -24.02 17.14
CA LEU A 16 -1.77 -24.65 17.35
C LEU A 16 -2.23 -25.36 16.07
N ASP A 17 -2.94 -26.48 16.25
CA ASP A 17 -3.53 -27.19 15.11
C ASP A 17 -4.75 -26.46 14.53
N HIS A 18 -5.40 -25.61 15.36
CA HIS A 18 -6.62 -24.90 15.00
C HIS A 18 -6.78 -23.62 15.82
N VAL A 19 -7.38 -22.58 15.20
CA VAL A 19 -7.80 -21.35 15.88
C VAL A 19 -9.18 -20.92 15.39
N GLU A 20 -9.91 -20.19 16.22
CA GLU A 20 -11.24 -19.67 15.93
C GLU A 20 -11.26 -18.13 15.92
N ALA A 21 -12.18 -17.55 15.16
CA ALA A 21 -12.41 -16.10 15.18
C ALA A 21 -12.73 -15.63 16.61
N GLY A 22 -12.07 -14.56 17.04
CA GLY A 22 -12.20 -14.01 18.39
C GLY A 22 -11.26 -14.63 19.43
N GLN A 23 -10.60 -15.74 19.14
CA GLN A 23 -9.63 -16.37 20.04
C GLN A 23 -8.41 -15.46 20.23
N LEU A 24 -7.93 -15.37 21.48
CA LEU A 24 -6.65 -14.70 21.78
C LEU A 24 -5.53 -15.75 21.69
N ILE A 25 -4.51 -15.42 20.93
CA ILE A 25 -3.33 -16.27 20.69
C ILE A 25 -2.06 -15.44 20.84
N GLU A 26 -0.96 -16.11 21.14
CA GLU A 26 0.38 -15.57 21.01
C GLU A 26 1.03 -16.22 19.79
N ALA A 27 1.55 -15.42 18.85
CA ALA A 27 2.07 -15.91 17.59
C ALA A 27 3.50 -15.41 17.36
N LYS A 28 4.36 -16.28 16.82
CA LYS A 28 5.73 -15.96 16.41
C LYS A 28 5.72 -15.07 15.19
N LEU A 29 6.69 -14.16 15.13
CA LEU A 29 6.83 -13.17 14.08
C LEU A 29 7.98 -13.54 13.12
N ASP A 30 7.75 -13.35 11.82
CA ASP A 30 8.75 -13.54 10.78
C ASP A 30 9.40 -12.23 10.36
N VAL A 31 8.65 -11.13 10.38
CA VAL A 31 9.19 -9.79 10.12
C VAL A 31 8.56 -8.76 11.06
N VAL A 32 9.41 -7.94 11.65
CA VAL A 32 9.03 -6.76 12.46
C VAL A 32 9.59 -5.53 11.78
N MET A 33 8.71 -4.61 11.38
CA MET A 33 9.10 -3.45 10.57
C MET A 33 8.70 -2.13 11.24
N ALA A 34 9.55 -1.10 11.08
CA ALA A 34 9.22 0.28 11.40
C ALA A 34 9.93 1.25 10.45
N ASN A 35 9.42 2.49 10.38
CA ASN A 35 9.95 3.54 9.50
C ASN A 35 10.62 4.68 10.30
N ASP A 36 11.05 5.75 9.60
CA ASP A 36 11.72 6.91 10.19
C ASP A 36 10.80 7.82 11.05
N ILE A 37 9.50 7.52 11.11
CA ILE A 37 8.55 8.20 12.02
C ILE A 37 8.34 7.36 13.27
N THR A 38 7.96 6.11 13.09
CA THR A 38 7.50 5.22 14.15
C THR A 38 8.65 4.46 14.83
N GLY A 39 9.71 4.17 14.07
CA GLY A 39 10.92 3.53 14.60
C GLY A 39 11.54 4.32 15.76
N PRO A 40 11.90 5.60 15.62
CA PRO A 40 12.44 6.40 16.70
C PRO A 40 11.57 6.46 17.96
N MET A 41 10.25 6.29 17.81
CA MET A 41 9.32 6.22 18.95
C MET A 41 9.35 4.86 19.65
N ALA A 42 9.60 3.77 18.91
CA ALA A 42 9.69 2.41 19.45
C ALA A 42 11.02 2.13 20.14
N LEU A 43 12.14 2.72 19.67
CA LEU A 43 13.48 2.43 20.19
C LEU A 43 13.64 2.68 21.71
N PRO A 44 13.17 3.82 22.29
CA PRO A 44 13.27 4.04 23.74
C PRO A 44 12.43 3.06 24.58
N ILE A 45 11.39 2.46 23.97
CA ILE A 45 10.56 1.43 24.62
C ILE A 45 11.34 0.11 24.57
N PHE A 46 11.89 -0.23 23.43
CA PHE A 46 12.72 -1.42 23.24
C PHE A 46 13.92 -1.43 24.20
N ASP A 47 14.67 -0.33 24.34
CA ASP A 47 15.83 -0.22 25.22
C ASP A 47 15.51 -0.46 26.72
N LYS A 48 14.21 -0.37 27.12
CA LYS A 48 13.75 -0.74 28.47
C LYS A 48 13.39 -2.22 28.60
N MET A 49 13.23 -2.92 27.48
CA MET A 49 12.77 -4.31 27.44
C MET A 49 13.88 -5.29 27.17
N ALA A 50 14.83 -4.92 26.28
CA ALA A 50 15.88 -5.81 25.84
C ALA A 50 17.14 -5.05 25.37
N ASP A 51 18.30 -5.70 25.48
CA ASP A 51 19.59 -5.20 24.98
C ASP A 51 19.79 -5.56 23.49
N LYS A 52 19.14 -6.63 23.01
CA LYS A 52 19.28 -7.18 21.66
C LYS A 52 17.92 -7.52 21.08
N VAL A 53 17.78 -7.32 19.76
CA VAL A 53 16.63 -7.82 19.03
C VAL A 53 16.61 -9.35 19.04
N PHE A 54 15.40 -9.93 18.97
CA PHE A 54 15.23 -11.39 18.99
C PHE A 54 15.93 -12.08 17.82
N ASP A 55 15.90 -11.44 16.65
CA ASP A 55 16.58 -11.92 15.45
C ASP A 55 16.93 -10.74 14.53
N LYS A 56 18.22 -10.56 14.25
CA LYS A 56 18.71 -9.48 13.38
C LYS A 56 18.31 -9.60 11.91
N ASP A 57 17.90 -10.80 11.47
CA ASP A 57 17.48 -11.07 10.10
C ASP A 57 15.97 -10.77 9.90
N LYS A 58 15.22 -10.61 10.99
CA LYS A 58 13.77 -10.43 11.01
C LYS A 58 13.31 -9.02 11.39
N VAL A 59 14.22 -8.15 11.82
CA VAL A 59 13.91 -6.75 12.14
C VAL A 59 14.39 -5.84 11.02
N VAL A 60 13.48 -4.98 10.51
CA VAL A 60 13.76 -4.09 9.37
C VAL A 60 13.33 -2.67 9.70
N LEU A 61 14.26 -1.72 9.61
CA LEU A 61 13.98 -0.29 9.78
C LEU A 61 14.19 0.45 8.45
N VAL A 62 13.17 1.17 7.97
CA VAL A 62 13.15 1.78 6.64
C VAL A 62 12.99 3.29 6.72
N PRO A 63 14.02 4.08 6.31
CA PRO A 63 13.88 5.54 6.21
C PRO A 63 13.21 5.90 4.87
N ASP A 64 11.90 6.15 4.85
CA ASP A 64 11.14 6.33 3.62
C ASP A 64 10.12 7.49 3.63
N HIS A 65 9.70 7.95 4.82
CA HIS A 65 8.66 8.97 4.92
C HIS A 65 9.19 10.40 4.73
N PHE A 66 10.30 10.73 5.39
CA PHE A 66 10.89 12.07 5.35
C PHE A 66 12.28 12.08 4.69
N THR A 67 12.52 11.16 3.78
CA THR A 67 13.76 11.08 3.02
C THR A 67 13.55 11.47 1.54
N PRO A 68 14.48 12.22 0.94
CA PRO A 68 15.61 12.94 1.55
C PRO A 68 15.18 13.81 2.71
N ASN A 69 15.97 13.85 3.80
CA ASN A 69 15.57 14.49 5.04
C ASN A 69 15.15 15.96 4.82
N LYS A 70 13.91 16.29 5.12
CA LYS A 70 13.30 17.60 4.87
C LYS A 70 13.71 18.68 5.88
N ASP A 71 14.15 18.28 7.06
CA ASP A 71 14.58 19.16 8.17
C ASP A 71 15.52 18.41 9.12
N ILE A 72 16.05 19.14 10.13
CA ILE A 72 16.99 18.59 11.13
C ILE A 72 16.36 17.43 11.90
N LYS A 73 15.08 17.54 12.29
CA LYS A 73 14.40 16.50 13.06
C LYS A 73 14.24 15.22 12.24
N SER A 74 13.92 15.30 10.97
CA SER A 74 13.88 14.17 10.07
C SER A 74 15.25 13.49 9.93
N ALA A 75 16.33 14.31 9.86
CA ALA A 75 17.69 13.77 9.81
C ALA A 75 18.08 13.05 11.12
N GLU A 76 17.67 13.59 12.28
CA GLU A 76 17.85 12.95 13.58
C GLU A 76 17.11 11.62 13.68
N ASN A 77 15.87 11.57 13.19
CA ASN A 77 15.07 10.34 13.14
C ASN A 77 15.72 9.28 12.25
N SER A 78 16.11 9.63 11.02
CA SER A 78 16.81 8.72 10.11
C SER A 78 18.13 8.22 10.72
N LYS A 79 18.87 9.11 11.39
CA LYS A 79 20.09 8.76 12.11
C LYS A 79 19.82 7.78 13.25
N ALA A 80 18.77 7.98 14.04
CA ALA A 80 18.42 7.12 15.16
C ALA A 80 18.17 5.67 14.72
N ILE A 81 17.38 5.46 13.66
CA ILE A 81 17.13 4.11 13.13
C ILE A 81 18.38 3.50 12.49
N LEU A 82 19.24 4.30 11.88
CA LEU A 82 20.51 3.83 11.31
C LEU A 82 21.51 3.44 12.41
N ASP A 83 21.64 4.24 13.46
CA ASP A 83 22.48 3.94 14.62
C ASP A 83 22.03 2.65 15.31
N PHE A 84 20.70 2.47 15.49
CA PHE A 84 20.12 1.24 16.02
C PHE A 84 20.40 0.04 15.12
N THR A 85 20.20 0.19 13.80
CA THR A 85 20.51 -0.85 12.80
C THR A 85 21.96 -1.31 12.91
N ASN A 86 22.90 -0.37 13.06
CA ASN A 86 24.33 -0.66 13.24
C ASN A 86 24.62 -1.32 14.61
N LYS A 87 24.05 -0.77 15.72
CA LYS A 87 24.19 -1.30 17.08
C LYS A 87 23.71 -2.76 17.18
N GLN A 88 22.59 -3.06 16.55
CA GLN A 88 21.97 -4.40 16.56
C GLN A 88 22.52 -5.33 15.46
N CYS A 89 23.38 -4.81 14.57
CA CYS A 89 23.91 -5.54 13.40
C CYS A 89 22.80 -6.12 12.51
N LEU A 90 21.73 -5.34 12.29
CA LEU A 90 20.60 -5.81 11.47
C LEU A 90 21.05 -6.11 10.04
N THR A 91 20.58 -7.24 9.51
CA THR A 91 20.97 -7.70 8.16
C THR A 91 20.43 -6.78 7.07
N HIS A 92 19.20 -6.28 7.24
CA HIS A 92 18.56 -5.43 6.26
C HIS A 92 18.85 -3.95 6.55
N ARG A 93 20.01 -3.47 6.10
CA ARG A 93 20.39 -2.07 6.22
C ARG A 93 19.80 -1.26 5.09
N MET A 94 18.82 -0.41 5.40
CA MET A 94 18.21 0.52 4.46
C MET A 94 18.80 1.91 4.66
N GLU A 95 19.08 2.59 3.54
CA GLU A 95 19.65 3.93 3.54
C GLU A 95 19.20 4.68 2.28
N GLN A 96 19.12 5.98 2.35
CA GLN A 96 18.82 6.83 1.21
C GLN A 96 19.68 6.49 -0.01
N GLY A 97 19.06 6.44 -1.20
CA GLY A 97 19.71 6.01 -2.44
C GLY A 97 19.79 4.49 -2.64
N LYS A 98 19.47 3.68 -1.61
CA LYS A 98 19.43 2.20 -1.69
C LYS A 98 18.12 1.62 -1.16
N CYS A 99 17.14 2.48 -0.97
CA CYS A 99 15.87 2.20 -0.30
C CYS A 99 14.69 2.56 -1.20
N GLY A 100 13.52 2.59 -0.64
CA GLY A 100 12.23 2.99 -1.20
C GLY A 100 11.17 2.93 -0.12
N VAL A 101 9.93 3.19 -0.48
CA VAL A 101 8.80 3.09 0.45
C VAL A 101 8.69 1.65 0.96
N GLU A 102 8.57 1.48 2.28
CA GLU A 102 8.66 0.20 2.98
C GLU A 102 7.78 -0.89 2.35
N HIS A 103 6.53 -0.58 2.01
CA HIS A 103 5.59 -1.56 1.43
C HIS A 103 5.87 -1.92 -0.04
N ALA A 104 6.82 -1.28 -0.68
CA ALA A 104 7.33 -1.66 -1.99
C ALA A 104 8.72 -2.29 -1.92
N ILE A 105 9.61 -1.77 -1.05
CA ILE A 105 11.00 -2.24 -0.99
C ILE A 105 11.14 -3.62 -0.35
N LEU A 106 10.31 -3.97 0.67
CA LEU A 106 10.40 -5.27 1.33
C LEU A 106 10.09 -6.43 0.37
N PRO A 107 8.96 -6.41 -0.39
CA PRO A 107 8.72 -7.45 -1.41
C PRO A 107 9.74 -7.41 -2.55
N GLU A 108 10.17 -6.23 -3.00
CA GLU A 108 11.18 -6.09 -4.06
C GLU A 108 12.55 -6.72 -3.68
N LYS A 109 12.92 -6.66 -2.40
CA LYS A 109 14.15 -7.27 -1.86
C LYS A 109 13.96 -8.73 -1.41
N GLY A 110 12.75 -9.28 -1.53
CA GLY A 110 12.44 -10.65 -1.12
C GLY A 110 12.56 -10.87 0.39
N ILE A 111 12.35 -9.83 1.19
CA ILE A 111 12.39 -9.89 2.66
C ILE A 111 11.12 -10.55 3.19
N VAL A 112 10.00 -10.34 2.51
CA VAL A 112 8.69 -10.89 2.84
C VAL A 112 8.26 -11.91 1.79
N VAL A 113 7.66 -13.03 2.23
CA VAL A 113 7.22 -14.14 1.38
C VAL A 113 5.87 -14.69 1.87
N ALA A 114 5.32 -15.67 1.15
CA ALA A 114 4.05 -16.31 1.50
C ALA A 114 4.12 -17.05 2.85
N GLY A 115 2.99 -17.06 3.55
CA GLY A 115 2.78 -17.83 4.78
C GLY A 115 3.39 -17.20 6.04
N GLU A 116 4.02 -16.03 5.94
CA GLU A 116 4.64 -15.33 7.07
C GLU A 116 3.62 -14.57 7.93
N CYS A 117 3.98 -14.36 9.21
CA CYS A 117 3.32 -13.48 10.16
C CYS A 117 4.16 -12.21 10.34
N ILE A 118 3.64 -11.07 9.84
CA ILE A 118 4.38 -9.82 9.69
C ILE A 118 3.68 -8.70 10.45
N ILE A 119 4.43 -7.94 11.25
CA ILE A 119 3.93 -6.71 11.87
C ILE A 119 4.75 -5.50 11.45
N GLY A 120 4.08 -4.36 11.33
CA GLY A 120 4.72 -3.08 11.04
C GLY A 120 4.10 -1.94 11.84
N ALA A 121 4.91 -0.95 12.17
CA ALA A 121 4.43 0.28 12.79
C ALA A 121 3.85 1.26 11.77
N ASP A 122 3.31 0.74 10.69
CA ASP A 122 2.55 1.45 9.67
C ASP A 122 1.24 0.72 9.40
N SER A 123 0.15 1.46 9.25
CA SER A 123 -1.19 0.88 9.05
C SER A 123 -1.31 0.12 7.72
N HIS A 124 -0.52 0.47 6.69
CA HIS A 124 -0.54 -0.21 5.39
C HIS A 124 0.35 -1.46 5.33
N THR A 125 0.85 -1.95 6.46
CA THR A 125 1.56 -3.24 6.56
C THR A 125 0.73 -4.42 6.01
N CYS A 126 -0.59 -4.29 5.94
CA CYS A 126 -1.48 -5.25 5.29
C CYS A 126 -1.15 -5.53 3.81
N THR A 127 -0.33 -4.72 3.16
CA THR A 127 0.12 -4.86 1.77
C THR A 127 0.67 -6.25 1.43
N TYR A 128 1.36 -6.90 2.36
CA TYR A 128 2.05 -8.17 2.08
C TYR A 128 1.10 -9.39 1.99
N GLY A 129 -0.18 -9.21 2.30
CA GLY A 129 -1.21 -10.21 2.02
C GLY A 129 -1.39 -10.50 0.52
N ALA A 130 -0.91 -9.60 -0.35
CA ALA A 130 -0.81 -9.87 -1.78
C ALA A 130 0.13 -11.03 -2.13
N LEU A 131 1.06 -11.38 -1.23
CA LEU A 131 1.94 -12.55 -1.31
C LEU A 131 1.38 -13.77 -0.57
N GLY A 132 0.19 -13.70 0.03
CA GLY A 132 -0.36 -14.77 0.85
C GLY A 132 0.25 -14.81 2.27
N ALA A 133 0.67 -13.68 2.82
CA ALA A 133 1.13 -13.52 4.19
C ALA A 133 0.03 -12.93 5.09
N PHE A 134 0.00 -13.29 6.37
CA PHE A 134 -0.72 -12.47 7.36
C PHE A 134 0.16 -11.29 7.75
N SER A 135 -0.28 -10.09 7.41
CA SER A 135 0.46 -8.88 7.68
C SER A 135 -0.46 -7.77 8.18
N THR A 136 -0.06 -7.07 9.24
CA THR A 136 -0.93 -6.08 9.88
C THR A 136 -0.15 -4.95 10.55
N GLY A 137 -0.74 -3.74 10.54
CA GLY A 137 -0.24 -2.60 11.30
C GLY A 137 -0.54 -2.74 12.78
N VAL A 138 0.44 -2.34 13.61
CA VAL A 138 0.35 -2.34 15.07
C VAL A 138 0.96 -1.06 15.66
N GLY A 139 0.77 -0.83 16.96
CA GLY A 139 1.32 0.33 17.66
C GLY A 139 2.84 0.23 17.90
N THR A 140 3.45 1.37 18.22
CA THR A 140 4.90 1.45 18.48
C THR A 140 5.34 0.61 19.69
N THR A 141 4.49 0.43 20.69
CA THR A 141 4.74 -0.45 21.84
C THR A 141 4.78 -1.92 21.41
N ASP A 142 3.86 -2.33 20.55
CA ASP A 142 3.80 -3.69 20.00
C ASP A 142 5.03 -3.98 19.12
N ILE A 143 5.48 -2.98 18.33
CA ILE A 143 6.74 -3.10 17.57
C ILE A 143 7.93 -3.30 18.50
N ALA A 144 8.06 -2.52 19.57
CA ALA A 144 9.13 -2.67 20.54
C ALA A 144 9.11 -4.06 21.18
N THR A 145 7.92 -4.56 21.54
CA THR A 145 7.73 -5.91 22.06
C THR A 145 8.14 -6.96 21.02
N GLY A 146 7.63 -6.85 19.79
CA GLY A 146 7.98 -7.76 18.71
C GLY A 146 9.48 -7.79 18.40
N MET A 147 10.16 -6.63 18.40
CA MET A 147 11.62 -6.57 18.25
C MET A 147 12.37 -7.27 19.39
N ALA A 148 11.84 -7.19 20.61
CA ALA A 148 12.48 -7.78 21.79
C ALA A 148 12.24 -9.29 21.90
N THR A 149 11.02 -9.76 21.65
CA THR A 149 10.58 -11.13 21.95
C THR A 149 10.46 -12.03 20.72
N GLY A 150 10.18 -11.45 19.54
CA GLY A 150 9.84 -12.21 18.33
C GLY A 150 8.42 -12.79 18.34
N GLU A 151 7.59 -12.36 19.28
CA GLU A 151 6.21 -12.82 19.46
C GLU A 151 5.29 -11.63 19.73
N LEU A 152 4.01 -11.79 19.36
CA LEU A 152 2.96 -10.83 19.69
C LEU A 152 1.63 -11.57 19.87
N TRP A 153 0.79 -11.03 20.76
CA TRP A 153 -0.57 -11.53 20.89
C TRP A 153 -1.49 -10.96 19.81
N PHE A 154 -2.43 -11.78 19.35
CA PHE A 154 -3.48 -11.40 18.41
C PHE A 154 -4.83 -11.90 18.87
N LYS A 155 -5.86 -11.12 18.62
CA LYS A 155 -7.21 -11.64 18.53
C LYS A 155 -7.40 -12.13 17.08
N VAL A 156 -7.68 -13.40 16.88
CA VAL A 156 -7.89 -13.97 15.54
C VAL A 156 -9.05 -13.26 14.86
N PRO A 157 -8.87 -12.62 13.69
CA PRO A 157 -9.96 -11.96 13.00
C PRO A 157 -10.94 -12.97 12.39
N SER A 158 -12.21 -12.61 12.32
CA SER A 158 -13.15 -13.21 11.38
C SER A 158 -12.83 -12.78 9.95
N ALA A 159 -13.49 -13.34 8.94
CA ALA A 159 -13.19 -13.04 7.55
C ALA A 159 -14.42 -12.68 6.72
N ILE A 160 -14.20 -11.84 5.70
CA ILE A 160 -15.11 -11.58 4.59
C ILE A 160 -14.48 -12.15 3.32
N LYS A 161 -15.25 -12.92 2.55
CA LYS A 161 -14.82 -13.49 1.27
C LYS A 161 -15.29 -12.61 0.12
N PHE A 162 -14.35 -12.10 -0.67
CA PHE A 162 -14.64 -11.38 -1.91
C PHE A 162 -14.41 -12.31 -3.09
N VAL A 163 -15.48 -12.66 -3.80
CA VAL A 163 -15.41 -13.53 -4.99
C VAL A 163 -15.27 -12.64 -6.22
N ILE A 164 -14.05 -12.56 -6.72
CA ILE A 164 -13.68 -11.73 -7.88
C ILE A 164 -13.94 -12.53 -9.15
N THR A 165 -14.75 -12.00 -10.07
CA THR A 165 -15.09 -12.60 -11.35
C THR A 165 -14.90 -11.62 -12.50
N GLY A 166 -14.98 -12.11 -13.74
CA GLY A 166 -14.89 -11.26 -14.93
C GLY A 166 -13.49 -10.69 -15.18
N LYS A 167 -13.40 -9.80 -16.16
CA LYS A 167 -12.14 -9.15 -16.58
C LYS A 167 -12.29 -7.64 -16.55
N PRO A 168 -11.31 -6.89 -15.98
CA PRO A 168 -11.39 -5.43 -15.93
C PRO A 168 -11.22 -4.81 -17.31
N SER A 169 -11.78 -3.62 -17.51
CA SER A 169 -11.50 -2.81 -18.70
C SER A 169 -10.05 -2.28 -18.68
N GLU A 170 -9.58 -1.78 -19.83
CA GLU A 170 -8.20 -1.28 -20.00
C GLU A 170 -7.83 -0.17 -19.00
N TYR A 171 -8.79 0.66 -18.60
CA TYR A 171 -8.55 1.81 -17.72
C TYR A 171 -8.87 1.53 -16.25
N VAL A 172 -9.17 0.30 -15.90
CA VAL A 172 -9.39 -0.14 -14.52
C VAL A 172 -8.14 -0.83 -13.98
N SER A 173 -7.75 -0.47 -12.78
CA SER A 173 -6.60 -1.02 -12.04
C SER A 173 -7.01 -1.51 -10.67
N GLY A 174 -6.09 -2.12 -9.94
CA GLY A 174 -6.33 -2.52 -8.54
C GLY A 174 -6.80 -1.38 -7.64
N LYS A 175 -6.44 -0.13 -7.96
CA LYS A 175 -6.93 1.06 -7.25
C LYS A 175 -8.43 1.25 -7.42
N ASP A 176 -8.93 1.12 -8.64
CA ASP A 176 -10.35 1.27 -8.92
C ASP A 176 -11.16 0.13 -8.27
N VAL A 177 -10.61 -1.09 -8.28
CA VAL A 177 -11.22 -2.26 -7.64
C VAL A 177 -11.36 -2.05 -6.14
N ILE A 178 -10.30 -1.62 -5.44
CA ILE A 178 -10.38 -1.43 -3.98
C ILE A 178 -11.24 -0.23 -3.60
N LEU A 179 -11.23 0.87 -4.37
CA LEU A 179 -12.12 2.00 -4.13
C LEU A 179 -13.59 1.58 -4.32
N HIS A 180 -13.91 0.80 -5.36
CA HIS A 180 -15.23 0.23 -5.55
C HIS A 180 -15.68 -0.66 -4.38
N ILE A 181 -14.75 -1.50 -3.86
CA ILE A 181 -15.04 -2.35 -2.70
C ILE A 181 -15.31 -1.50 -1.46
N ILE A 182 -14.46 -0.49 -1.17
CA ILE A 182 -14.61 0.37 0.02
C ILE A 182 -15.90 1.20 -0.09
N ASP A 183 -16.25 1.69 -1.27
CA ASP A 183 -17.53 2.37 -1.50
C ASP A 183 -18.72 1.45 -1.18
N LYS A 184 -18.67 0.19 -1.63
CA LYS A 184 -19.73 -0.81 -1.44
C LYS A 184 -19.93 -1.22 0.02
N ILE A 185 -18.83 -1.36 0.82
CA ILE A 185 -18.94 -1.88 2.19
C ILE A 185 -18.75 -0.81 3.28
N GLY A 186 -18.30 0.40 2.90
CA GLY A 186 -17.95 1.47 3.83
C GLY A 186 -16.56 1.35 4.43
N VAL A 187 -16.09 2.42 5.08
CA VAL A 187 -14.76 2.51 5.71
C VAL A 187 -14.63 1.66 7.00
N ASP A 188 -15.70 1.10 7.50
CA ASP A 188 -15.78 0.23 8.66
C ASP A 188 -16.39 -1.15 8.36
N GLY A 189 -16.73 -1.43 7.10
CA GLY A 189 -17.40 -2.68 6.69
C GLY A 189 -16.60 -3.94 6.99
N ALA A 190 -15.26 -3.83 6.98
CA ALA A 190 -14.35 -4.92 7.35
C ALA A 190 -13.65 -4.68 8.70
N LEU A 191 -14.25 -3.90 9.61
CA LEU A 191 -13.61 -3.54 10.87
C LEU A 191 -13.13 -4.77 11.65
N TYR A 192 -11.80 -4.83 11.87
CA TYR A 192 -11.10 -5.93 12.54
C TYR A 192 -11.25 -7.31 11.86
N LYS A 193 -11.55 -7.38 10.57
CA LYS A 193 -11.71 -8.62 9.81
C LYS A 193 -10.55 -8.86 8.84
N SER A 194 -10.42 -10.08 8.36
CA SER A 194 -9.59 -10.42 7.20
C SER A 194 -10.44 -10.29 5.92
N MET A 195 -9.92 -9.62 4.89
CA MET A 195 -10.53 -9.56 3.57
C MET A 195 -9.83 -10.59 2.67
N GLU A 196 -10.50 -11.71 2.35
CA GLU A 196 -9.95 -12.75 1.47
C GLU A 196 -10.48 -12.58 0.05
N PHE A 197 -9.57 -12.37 -0.92
CA PHE A 197 -9.90 -12.13 -2.32
C PHE A 197 -9.66 -13.40 -3.14
N VAL A 198 -10.71 -14.01 -3.65
CA VAL A 198 -10.68 -15.29 -4.39
C VAL A 198 -11.49 -15.19 -5.69
N GLY A 199 -11.54 -16.26 -6.46
CA GLY A 199 -12.32 -16.35 -7.68
C GLY A 199 -11.45 -16.29 -8.95
N ASP A 200 -12.05 -16.60 -10.09
CA ASP A 200 -11.34 -16.70 -11.38
C ASP A 200 -10.90 -15.35 -11.95
N GLY A 201 -11.52 -14.25 -11.52
CA GLY A 201 -11.14 -12.89 -11.93
C GLY A 201 -9.78 -12.46 -11.41
N ILE A 202 -9.26 -13.05 -10.30
CA ILE A 202 -7.95 -12.66 -9.75
C ILE A 202 -6.78 -12.86 -10.72
N GLN A 203 -6.91 -13.76 -11.69
CA GLN A 203 -5.90 -13.99 -12.73
C GLN A 203 -5.64 -12.75 -13.60
N TYR A 204 -6.59 -11.82 -13.69
CA TYR A 204 -6.46 -10.57 -14.45
C TYR A 204 -5.89 -9.42 -13.63
N LEU A 205 -5.74 -9.60 -12.32
CA LEU A 205 -5.09 -8.64 -11.42
C LEU A 205 -3.59 -8.96 -11.34
N THR A 206 -2.77 -8.04 -11.79
CA THR A 206 -1.31 -8.15 -11.67
C THR A 206 -0.88 -8.16 -10.21
N MET A 207 0.36 -8.55 -9.90
CA MET A 207 0.87 -8.46 -8.53
C MET A 207 0.82 -7.02 -8.01
N ASP A 208 1.09 -6.03 -8.85
CA ASP A 208 0.99 -4.61 -8.46
C ASP A 208 -0.45 -4.21 -8.09
N ASP A 209 -1.45 -4.70 -8.83
CA ASP A 209 -2.87 -4.49 -8.49
C ASP A 209 -3.23 -5.18 -7.15
N ARG A 210 -2.75 -6.40 -6.91
CA ARG A 210 -2.97 -7.13 -5.64
C ARG A 210 -2.32 -6.41 -4.45
N PHE A 211 -1.10 -5.88 -4.63
CA PHE A 211 -0.45 -5.05 -3.61
C PHE A 211 -1.27 -3.80 -3.30
N THR A 212 -1.83 -3.14 -4.31
CA THR A 212 -2.70 -1.96 -4.12
C THR A 212 -3.97 -2.31 -3.35
N ILE A 213 -4.63 -3.42 -3.70
CA ILE A 213 -5.86 -3.89 -3.04
C ILE A 213 -5.58 -4.23 -1.58
N CYS A 214 -4.54 -5.01 -1.28
CA CYS A 214 -4.17 -5.34 0.10
C CYS A 214 -3.70 -4.12 0.89
N ASN A 215 -2.95 -3.19 0.26
CA ASN A 215 -2.51 -1.95 0.89
C ASN A 215 -3.69 -1.15 1.44
N MET A 216 -4.78 -1.06 0.69
CA MET A 216 -5.95 -0.28 1.07
C MET A 216 -7.03 -1.09 1.84
N ALA A 217 -6.79 -2.34 2.19
CA ALA A 217 -7.73 -3.10 3.02
C ALA A 217 -7.98 -2.43 4.38
N ILE A 218 -6.98 -1.79 4.96
CA ILE A 218 -7.11 -1.02 6.21
C ILE A 218 -8.08 0.15 6.08
N GLU A 219 -8.30 0.69 4.88
CA GLU A 219 -9.24 1.79 4.65
C GLU A 219 -10.72 1.35 4.74
N ALA A 220 -10.97 0.03 4.73
CA ALA A 220 -12.25 -0.58 5.10
C ALA A 220 -12.28 -1.05 6.58
N GLY A 221 -11.25 -0.72 7.38
CA GLY A 221 -11.10 -1.13 8.78
C GLY A 221 -10.49 -2.53 8.97
N ALA A 222 -10.05 -3.22 7.91
CA ALA A 222 -9.56 -4.58 8.00
C ALA A 222 -8.22 -4.71 8.74
N LYS A 223 -8.00 -5.86 9.37
CA LYS A 223 -6.68 -6.25 9.92
C LYS A 223 -5.70 -6.58 8.81
N ASN A 224 -6.17 -7.26 7.76
CA ASN A 224 -5.40 -7.59 6.57
C ASN A 224 -6.31 -7.80 5.35
N GLY A 225 -5.75 -7.64 4.17
CA GLY A 225 -6.27 -8.20 2.92
C GLY A 225 -5.34 -9.33 2.50
N ILE A 226 -5.85 -10.41 1.93
CA ILE A 226 -5.04 -11.56 1.53
C ILE A 226 -5.55 -12.18 0.22
N PHE A 227 -4.60 -12.53 -0.65
CA PHE A 227 -4.83 -13.30 -1.86
C PHE A 227 -4.28 -14.72 -1.71
N PRO A 228 -4.87 -15.73 -2.37
CA PRO A 228 -4.27 -17.05 -2.49
C PRO A 228 -2.95 -16.96 -3.27
N VAL A 229 -2.06 -17.89 -2.96
CA VAL A 229 -0.75 -17.99 -3.64
C VAL A 229 -0.94 -18.80 -4.92
N ASP A 230 -1.04 -18.10 -6.03
CA ASP A 230 -1.12 -18.68 -7.38
C ASP A 230 0.22 -18.60 -8.13
N ASP A 231 0.23 -19.05 -9.40
CA ASP A 231 1.43 -19.04 -10.24
C ASP A 231 2.05 -17.64 -10.40
N GLN A 232 1.23 -16.57 -10.43
CA GLN A 232 1.75 -15.19 -10.49
C GLN A 232 2.49 -14.82 -9.20
N THR A 233 1.92 -15.19 -8.05
CA THR A 233 2.52 -14.95 -6.74
C THR A 233 3.80 -15.74 -6.57
N ILE A 234 3.80 -17.04 -6.95
CA ILE A 234 5.00 -17.89 -6.93
C ILE A 234 6.11 -17.29 -7.80
N ALA A 235 5.78 -16.94 -9.04
CA ALA A 235 6.75 -16.33 -9.96
C ALA A 235 7.34 -15.01 -9.42
N TYR A 236 6.52 -14.20 -8.74
CA TYR A 236 6.99 -12.99 -8.08
C TYR A 236 7.94 -13.30 -6.92
N ILE A 237 7.58 -14.23 -6.02
CA ILE A 237 8.40 -14.60 -4.86
C ILE A 237 9.74 -15.17 -5.34
N GLU A 238 9.74 -16.14 -6.25
CA GLU A 238 10.97 -16.80 -6.73
C GLU A 238 11.91 -15.87 -7.48
N LYS A 239 11.36 -14.85 -8.15
CA LYS A 239 12.16 -13.79 -8.80
C LYS A 239 12.89 -12.90 -7.80
N HIS A 240 12.31 -12.65 -6.61
CA HIS A 240 12.80 -11.66 -5.67
C HIS A 240 13.45 -12.28 -4.42
N SER A 241 13.11 -13.52 -4.05
CA SER A 241 13.56 -14.19 -2.84
C SER A 241 14.13 -15.57 -3.09
N LYS A 242 15.04 -16.00 -2.20
CA LYS A 242 15.44 -17.40 -2.05
C LYS A 242 15.02 -17.96 -0.69
N LYS A 243 14.31 -17.18 0.09
CA LYS A 243 13.77 -17.56 1.38
C LYS A 243 12.72 -18.66 1.18
N PRO A 244 12.69 -19.71 2.01
CA PRO A 244 11.61 -20.70 1.96
C PRO A 244 10.29 -20.03 2.31
N TYR A 245 9.21 -20.48 1.71
CA TYR A 245 7.86 -19.99 1.95
C TYR A 245 6.89 -21.16 2.07
N GLU A 246 5.74 -20.91 2.69
CA GLU A 246 4.67 -21.89 2.87
C GLU A 246 3.36 -21.33 2.29
N VAL A 247 2.59 -22.18 1.63
CA VAL A 247 1.31 -21.81 1.01
C VAL A 247 0.18 -22.29 1.88
N PHE A 248 -0.73 -21.40 2.23
CA PHE A 248 -1.94 -21.70 2.96
C PHE A 248 -3.16 -21.42 2.10
N GLU A 249 -4.03 -22.40 1.97
CA GLU A 249 -5.32 -22.26 1.31
C GLU A 249 -6.44 -22.37 2.34
N ALA A 250 -7.53 -21.64 2.16
CA ALA A 250 -8.71 -21.82 3.00
C ALA A 250 -9.30 -23.21 2.79
N ASP A 251 -9.87 -23.77 3.85
CA ASP A 251 -10.64 -25.01 3.72
C ASP A 251 -11.92 -24.76 2.90
N GLU A 252 -12.43 -25.78 2.20
CA GLU A 252 -13.63 -25.63 1.35
C GLU A 252 -14.86 -25.19 2.16
N ASP A 253 -14.96 -25.66 3.40
CA ASP A 253 -16.00 -25.37 4.37
C ASP A 253 -15.63 -24.27 5.40
N ALA A 254 -14.60 -23.46 5.08
CA ALA A 254 -14.22 -22.31 5.93
C ALA A 254 -15.38 -21.33 6.08
N GLU A 255 -15.61 -20.87 7.32
CA GLU A 255 -16.69 -19.95 7.64
C GLU A 255 -16.29 -18.50 7.41
N TYR A 256 -17.16 -17.75 6.73
CA TYR A 256 -17.03 -16.32 6.49
C TYR A 256 -18.26 -15.57 7.01
N GLU A 257 -18.07 -14.40 7.62
CA GLU A 257 -19.20 -13.57 8.07
C GLU A 257 -20.05 -13.07 6.88
N GLN A 258 -19.39 -12.82 5.76
CA GLN A 258 -20.03 -12.38 4.51
C GLN A 258 -19.28 -12.96 3.31
N VAL A 259 -20.03 -13.18 2.23
CA VAL A 259 -19.50 -13.46 0.89
C VAL A 259 -20.02 -12.38 -0.04
N ILE A 260 -19.11 -11.71 -0.72
CA ILE A 260 -19.40 -10.54 -1.57
C ILE A 260 -18.87 -10.80 -2.97
N ASP A 261 -19.74 -10.75 -3.97
CA ASP A 261 -19.35 -10.87 -5.37
C ASP A 261 -18.90 -9.52 -5.94
N ILE A 262 -17.77 -9.53 -6.66
CA ILE A 262 -17.22 -8.40 -7.38
C ILE A 262 -16.94 -8.83 -8.82
N ASN A 263 -17.71 -8.29 -9.75
CA ASN A 263 -17.51 -8.51 -11.18
C ASN A 263 -16.60 -7.41 -11.76
N LEU A 264 -15.36 -7.74 -12.09
CA LEU A 264 -14.39 -6.78 -12.65
C LEU A 264 -14.85 -6.12 -13.96
N SER A 265 -15.73 -6.78 -14.71
CA SER A 265 -16.28 -6.23 -15.95
C SER A 265 -17.25 -5.06 -15.72
N GLU A 266 -17.76 -4.93 -14.50
CA GLU A 266 -18.69 -3.86 -14.09
C GLU A 266 -17.99 -2.72 -13.36
N VAL A 267 -16.73 -2.93 -12.90
CA VAL A 267 -15.93 -1.89 -12.23
C VAL A 267 -15.56 -0.82 -13.25
N ARG A 268 -15.81 0.43 -12.88
CA ARG A 268 -15.44 1.61 -13.67
C ARG A 268 -14.27 2.34 -13.00
N PRO A 269 -13.48 3.15 -13.73
CA PRO A 269 -12.54 4.06 -13.09
C PRO A 269 -13.27 4.87 -12.02
N THR A 270 -12.74 4.84 -10.79
CA THR A 270 -13.43 5.34 -9.59
C THR A 270 -12.58 6.39 -8.89
N VAL A 271 -13.23 7.44 -8.41
CA VAL A 271 -12.62 8.52 -7.63
C VAL A 271 -13.28 8.61 -6.26
N ALA A 272 -12.52 8.48 -5.20
CA ALA A 272 -13.04 8.73 -3.86
C ALA A 272 -12.94 10.22 -3.51
N PHE A 273 -14.08 10.84 -3.25
CA PHE A 273 -14.19 12.25 -2.92
C PHE A 273 -13.75 12.53 -1.47
N PRO A 274 -13.35 13.78 -1.15
CA PRO A 274 -13.04 14.17 0.23
C PRO A 274 -14.25 13.96 1.16
N HIS A 275 -14.07 13.53 2.40
CA HIS A 275 -12.83 13.29 3.14
C HIS A 275 -12.70 11.83 3.60
N LEU A 276 -13.30 10.89 2.87
CA LEU A 276 -13.29 9.45 3.17
C LEU A 276 -13.02 8.63 1.91
N PRO A 277 -12.22 7.56 1.99
CA PRO A 277 -12.02 6.64 0.85
C PRO A 277 -13.30 5.93 0.39
N GLY A 278 -14.31 5.82 1.25
CA GLY A 278 -15.62 5.24 0.93
C GLY A 278 -16.61 6.22 0.27
N ASN A 279 -16.16 7.44 -0.05
CA ASN A 279 -17.00 8.39 -0.80
C ASN A 279 -16.72 8.25 -2.31
N GLY A 280 -16.99 7.05 -2.84
CA GLY A 280 -16.69 6.66 -4.21
C GLY A 280 -17.68 7.23 -5.23
N HIS A 281 -17.15 7.66 -6.37
CA HIS A 281 -17.92 8.03 -7.56
C HIS A 281 -17.24 7.44 -8.78
N THR A 282 -18.00 6.85 -9.67
CA THR A 282 -17.49 6.40 -10.97
C THR A 282 -17.17 7.61 -11.84
N ILE A 283 -16.22 7.43 -12.76
CA ILE A 283 -15.86 8.52 -13.68
C ILE A 283 -17.04 8.93 -14.57
N ASP A 284 -17.97 8.01 -14.84
CA ASP A 284 -19.16 8.27 -15.63
C ASP A 284 -20.13 9.19 -14.87
N GLU A 285 -20.33 8.98 -13.56
CA GLU A 285 -21.11 9.88 -12.70
C GLU A 285 -20.48 11.27 -12.60
N ILE A 286 -19.15 11.34 -12.51
CA ILE A 286 -18.44 12.62 -12.41
C ILE A 286 -18.58 13.44 -13.71
N GLU A 287 -18.68 12.79 -14.86
CA GLU A 287 -18.89 13.46 -16.15
C GLU A 287 -20.27 14.14 -16.25
N GLU A 288 -21.26 13.70 -15.44
CA GLU A 288 -22.58 14.35 -15.34
C GLU A 288 -22.60 15.54 -14.36
N MET A 289 -21.52 15.73 -13.57
CA MET A 289 -21.39 16.84 -12.61
C MET A 289 -20.72 18.05 -13.25
N ASP A 290 -20.76 19.19 -12.55
CA ASP A 290 -19.93 20.34 -12.88
C ASP A 290 -18.43 19.99 -12.77
N LYS A 291 -17.62 20.54 -13.66
CA LYS A 291 -16.17 20.27 -13.69
C LYS A 291 -15.52 20.62 -12.36
N ILE A 292 -14.83 19.64 -11.76
CA ILE A 292 -14.04 19.81 -10.56
C ILE A 292 -12.61 20.16 -10.96
N TYR A 293 -12.29 21.45 -11.04
CA TYR A 293 -10.93 21.93 -11.32
C TYR A 293 -9.99 21.60 -10.17
N ILE A 294 -8.74 21.29 -10.51
CA ILE A 294 -7.71 20.84 -9.58
C ILE A 294 -6.45 21.70 -9.68
N ASP A 295 -5.67 21.72 -8.60
CA ASP A 295 -4.42 22.48 -8.47
C ASP A 295 -3.19 21.58 -8.48
N GLN A 296 -3.35 20.31 -8.06
CA GLN A 296 -2.25 19.37 -7.93
C GLN A 296 -2.66 17.94 -8.32
N VAL A 297 -1.69 17.20 -8.83
CA VAL A 297 -1.78 15.74 -9.01
C VAL A 297 -0.58 15.07 -8.39
N VAL A 298 -0.81 13.95 -7.68
CA VAL A 298 0.24 13.12 -7.10
C VAL A 298 0.11 11.70 -7.64
N ILE A 299 1.18 11.21 -8.29
CA ILE A 299 1.27 9.84 -8.81
C ILE A 299 2.43 9.16 -8.08
N GLY A 300 2.14 8.13 -7.30
CA GLY A 300 3.16 7.44 -6.53
C GLY A 300 2.66 6.84 -5.23
N SER A 301 3.50 6.86 -4.20
CA SER A 301 3.36 6.27 -2.86
C SER A 301 3.46 4.73 -2.84
N CYS A 302 3.33 4.14 -1.64
CA CYS A 302 3.30 2.68 -1.47
C CYS A 302 2.13 2.01 -2.20
N THR A 303 1.06 2.76 -2.49
CA THR A 303 -0.14 2.27 -3.15
C THR A 303 0.07 2.13 -4.66
N ASN A 304 0.49 3.21 -5.34
CA ASN A 304 0.58 3.25 -6.80
C ASN A 304 1.86 3.95 -7.31
N GLY A 305 3.01 3.62 -6.73
CA GLY A 305 4.32 4.05 -7.20
C GLY A 305 5.15 2.93 -7.83
N ARG A 306 4.54 1.78 -8.14
CA ARG A 306 5.21 0.65 -8.81
C ARG A 306 5.37 0.90 -10.29
N LEU A 307 6.22 0.10 -10.94
CA LEU A 307 6.58 0.35 -12.34
C LEU A 307 5.36 0.34 -13.27
N SER A 308 4.44 -0.61 -13.09
CA SER A 308 3.23 -0.70 -13.91
C SER A 308 2.30 0.51 -13.75
N ASP A 309 2.21 1.07 -12.53
CA ASP A 309 1.45 2.30 -12.27
C ASP A 309 2.01 3.48 -13.06
N LEU A 310 3.34 3.62 -13.04
CA LEU A 310 4.05 4.68 -13.74
C LEU A 310 4.00 4.50 -15.27
N GLU A 311 4.05 3.27 -15.77
CA GLU A 311 3.85 2.95 -17.18
C GLU A 311 2.44 3.34 -17.65
N LYS A 312 1.40 3.01 -16.85
CA LYS A 312 0.00 3.38 -17.14
C LYS A 312 -0.18 4.91 -17.18
N ALA A 313 0.39 5.63 -16.21
CA ALA A 313 0.33 7.10 -16.18
C ALA A 313 1.12 7.74 -17.34
N ALA A 314 2.32 7.25 -17.62
CA ALA A 314 3.16 7.74 -18.72
C ALA A 314 2.51 7.52 -20.08
N ALA A 315 1.78 6.41 -20.28
CA ALA A 315 1.06 6.14 -21.53
C ALA A 315 0.00 7.22 -21.84
N ILE A 316 -0.68 7.73 -20.81
CA ILE A 316 -1.66 8.83 -20.94
C ILE A 316 -0.95 10.17 -21.21
N LEU A 317 0.18 10.44 -20.54
CA LEU A 317 0.91 11.72 -20.62
C LEU A 317 1.79 11.86 -21.87
N LYS A 318 2.13 10.75 -22.52
CA LYS A 318 3.08 10.75 -23.65
C LYS A 318 2.64 11.68 -24.78
N GLY A 319 3.51 12.64 -25.11
CA GLY A 319 3.26 13.64 -26.16
C GLY A 319 2.26 14.74 -25.80
N LYS A 320 1.78 14.75 -24.54
CA LYS A 320 0.83 15.75 -24.04
C LYS A 320 1.48 16.64 -22.98
N LYS A 321 0.80 17.72 -22.60
CA LYS A 321 1.24 18.65 -21.56
C LYS A 321 0.23 18.68 -20.41
N VAL A 322 0.74 18.82 -19.21
CA VAL A 322 -0.05 19.13 -18.02
C VAL A 322 -0.67 20.52 -18.19
N ALA A 323 -1.90 20.72 -17.72
CA ALA A 323 -2.57 22.01 -17.71
C ALA A 323 -1.76 23.06 -16.91
N ASP A 324 -1.69 24.29 -17.42
CA ASP A 324 -0.84 25.35 -16.87
C ASP A 324 -1.08 25.67 -15.37
N ASN A 325 -2.29 25.39 -14.89
CA ASN A 325 -2.69 25.62 -13.50
C ASN A 325 -2.46 24.41 -12.61
N VAL A 326 -1.92 23.28 -13.09
CA VAL A 326 -1.77 22.04 -12.32
C VAL A 326 -0.31 21.72 -12.06
N ARG A 327 0.04 21.47 -10.81
CA ARG A 327 1.33 20.89 -10.43
C ARG A 327 1.22 19.35 -10.40
N VAL A 328 2.16 18.65 -11.01
CA VAL A 328 2.19 17.18 -10.97
C VAL A 328 3.45 16.69 -10.29
N MET A 329 3.27 15.86 -9.27
CA MET A 329 4.34 15.18 -8.55
C MET A 329 4.32 13.70 -8.93
N VAL A 330 5.41 13.17 -9.48
CA VAL A 330 5.59 11.75 -9.75
C VAL A 330 6.67 11.21 -8.83
N VAL A 331 6.32 10.20 -8.02
CA VAL A 331 7.20 9.64 -6.99
C VAL A 331 7.27 8.11 -7.12
N PRO A 332 8.29 7.57 -7.80
CA PRO A 332 8.52 6.13 -7.86
C PRO A 332 8.69 5.51 -6.47
N ALA A 333 8.20 4.29 -6.26
CA ALA A 333 8.19 3.70 -4.93
C ALA A 333 9.58 3.24 -4.45
N THR A 334 10.52 2.89 -5.34
CA THR A 334 11.87 2.42 -4.97
C THR A 334 12.94 2.97 -5.91
N GLN A 335 14.20 2.94 -5.47
CA GLN A 335 15.35 3.33 -6.31
C GLN A 335 15.50 2.42 -7.55
N LYS A 336 15.11 1.17 -7.47
CA LYS A 336 15.11 0.26 -8.62
C LYS A 336 14.04 0.68 -9.64
N ILE A 337 12.83 0.98 -9.17
CA ILE A 337 11.75 1.49 -10.03
C ILE A 337 12.15 2.84 -10.65
N PHE A 338 12.75 3.75 -9.87
CA PHE A 338 13.28 5.02 -10.37
C PHE A 338 14.27 4.80 -11.52
N LEU A 339 15.24 3.89 -11.34
CA LEU A 339 16.20 3.53 -12.39
C LEU A 339 15.50 2.92 -13.62
N GLN A 340 14.51 2.05 -13.41
CA GLN A 340 13.73 1.45 -14.51
C GLN A 340 12.94 2.51 -15.28
N CYS A 341 12.39 3.53 -14.61
CA CYS A 341 11.74 4.65 -15.29
C CYS A 341 12.70 5.42 -16.18
N ILE A 342 13.93 5.65 -15.73
CA ILE A 342 14.99 6.29 -16.55
C ILE A 342 15.32 5.40 -17.76
N GLN A 343 15.58 4.11 -17.54
CA GLN A 343 15.97 3.16 -18.59
C GLN A 343 14.90 2.95 -19.67
N LYS A 344 13.62 3.06 -19.29
CA LYS A 344 12.46 2.92 -20.19
C LYS A 344 12.02 4.24 -20.84
N GLY A 345 12.67 5.37 -20.52
CA GLY A 345 12.29 6.69 -21.00
C GLY A 345 11.03 7.28 -20.34
N LEU A 346 10.50 6.66 -19.27
CA LEU A 346 9.30 7.17 -18.59
C LEU A 346 9.60 8.50 -17.90
N ALA A 347 10.80 8.66 -17.31
CA ALA A 347 11.22 9.91 -16.68
C ALA A 347 11.22 11.07 -17.69
N GLU A 348 11.68 10.85 -18.92
CA GLU A 348 11.63 11.81 -20.01
C GLU A 348 10.19 12.22 -20.34
N ILE A 349 9.29 11.24 -20.52
CA ILE A 349 7.85 11.49 -20.76
C ILE A 349 7.25 12.37 -19.66
N PHE A 350 7.49 12.06 -18.38
CA PHE A 350 6.97 12.86 -17.27
C PHE A 350 7.51 14.29 -17.27
N VAL A 351 8.82 14.47 -17.45
CA VAL A 351 9.44 15.80 -17.46
C VAL A 351 9.01 16.61 -18.67
N GLU A 352 8.94 15.99 -19.85
CA GLU A 352 8.42 16.65 -21.06
C GLU A 352 6.96 17.06 -20.91
N ALA A 353 6.13 16.25 -20.25
CA ALA A 353 4.74 16.60 -19.96
C ALA A 353 4.60 17.79 -18.98
N GLY A 354 5.65 18.14 -18.24
CA GLY A 354 5.65 19.21 -17.23
C GLY A 354 5.50 18.71 -15.79
N CYS A 355 5.73 17.42 -15.55
CA CYS A 355 5.69 16.84 -14.21
C CYS A 355 7.03 17.00 -13.48
N ALA A 356 6.99 17.17 -12.15
CA ALA A 356 8.15 17.03 -11.27
C ALA A 356 8.38 15.53 -10.98
N PHE A 357 9.42 14.95 -11.60
CA PHE A 357 9.83 13.57 -11.36
C PHE A 357 10.80 13.50 -10.19
N ASN A 358 10.42 12.86 -9.10
CA ASN A 358 11.09 12.94 -7.81
C ASN A 358 11.78 11.63 -7.41
N THR A 359 12.74 11.74 -6.46
CA THR A 359 13.35 10.57 -5.81
C THR A 359 12.32 9.78 -5.00
N PRO A 360 12.49 8.46 -4.85
CA PRO A 360 11.60 7.62 -4.04
C PRO A 360 11.45 8.12 -2.60
N SER A 361 10.20 8.26 -2.18
CA SER A 361 9.81 8.63 -0.82
C SER A 361 8.29 8.43 -0.67
N CYS A 362 7.76 8.61 0.53
CA CYS A 362 6.30 8.66 0.72
C CYS A 362 5.67 9.93 0.11
N GLY A 363 6.47 10.94 -0.22
CA GLY A 363 6.02 12.21 -0.81
C GLY A 363 5.08 12.97 0.12
N PRO A 364 4.01 13.57 -0.42
CA PRO A 364 3.06 14.35 0.39
C PRO A 364 1.99 13.50 1.09
N CYS A 365 2.06 12.17 1.02
CA CYS A 365 1.02 11.23 1.47
C CYS A 365 0.48 11.49 2.88
N MET A 366 1.30 12.04 3.78
CA MET A 366 0.89 12.41 5.14
C MET A 366 1.18 13.88 5.49
N GLY A 367 1.27 14.74 4.48
CA GLY A 367 1.50 16.17 4.67
C GLY A 367 2.87 16.53 5.23
N GLY A 368 3.83 15.62 5.15
CA GLY A 368 5.13 15.80 5.81
C GLY A 368 6.31 16.07 4.89
N HIS A 369 6.19 15.84 3.60
CA HIS A 369 7.29 15.96 2.64
C HIS A 369 6.77 16.44 1.29
N MET A 370 7.63 16.66 0.31
CA MET A 370 7.39 17.20 -1.04
C MET A 370 5.92 17.25 -1.51
N GLY A 371 5.43 18.41 -1.95
CA GLY A 371 4.09 18.58 -2.52
C GLY A 371 2.96 18.76 -1.50
N VAL A 372 3.27 19.26 -0.31
CA VAL A 372 2.28 19.63 0.70
C VAL A 372 1.33 20.69 0.15
N MET A 373 0.04 20.54 0.43
CA MET A 373 -1.03 21.38 -0.10
C MET A 373 -1.33 22.59 0.79
N ALA A 374 -1.64 23.70 0.14
CA ALA A 374 -2.13 24.90 0.79
C ALA A 374 -3.66 24.87 1.00
N LYS A 375 -4.15 25.87 1.76
CA LYS A 375 -5.57 26.06 2.01
C LYS A 375 -6.39 26.19 0.72
N GLY A 376 -7.45 25.39 0.62
CA GLY A 376 -8.41 25.41 -0.47
C GLY A 376 -7.94 24.73 -1.77
N GLU A 377 -6.71 24.24 -1.84
CA GLU A 377 -6.22 23.50 -3.00
C GLU A 377 -6.91 22.13 -3.15
N LYS A 378 -7.08 21.70 -4.38
CA LYS A 378 -7.66 20.40 -4.76
C LYS A 378 -6.62 19.53 -5.43
N CYS A 379 -6.49 18.29 -4.95
CA CYS A 379 -5.52 17.32 -5.47
C CYS A 379 -6.20 16.03 -5.91
N VAL A 380 -5.86 15.54 -7.09
CA VAL A 380 -6.08 14.13 -7.45
C VAL A 380 -4.84 13.33 -7.09
N SER A 381 -5.00 12.29 -6.29
CA SER A 381 -3.88 11.55 -5.71
C SER A 381 -4.05 10.04 -5.82
N THR A 382 -2.97 9.35 -6.15
CA THR A 382 -2.91 7.88 -6.13
C THR A 382 -2.53 7.31 -4.75
N THR A 383 -2.37 8.16 -3.74
CA THR A 383 -2.16 7.74 -2.35
C THR A 383 -3.40 7.03 -1.79
N ASN A 384 -3.35 6.59 -0.56
CA ASN A 384 -4.36 5.72 0.03
C ASN A 384 -5.38 6.42 0.92
N ARG A 385 -5.14 7.66 1.38
CA ARG A 385 -6.00 8.40 2.30
C ARG A 385 -6.27 9.82 1.86
N ASN A 386 -7.51 10.27 2.09
CA ASN A 386 -7.98 11.63 1.77
C ASN A 386 -8.67 12.34 2.96
N PHE A 387 -8.30 11.96 4.19
CA PHE A 387 -8.84 12.58 5.40
C PHE A 387 -8.49 14.08 5.48
N VAL A 388 -9.25 14.81 6.27
CA VAL A 388 -9.00 16.24 6.55
C VAL A 388 -7.55 16.46 7.00
N GLY A 389 -6.83 17.35 6.35
CA GLY A 389 -5.44 17.68 6.66
C GLY A 389 -4.41 16.62 6.26
N ARG A 390 -4.80 15.54 5.56
CA ARG A 390 -3.90 14.42 5.28
C ARG A 390 -2.68 14.79 4.45
N MET A 391 -2.81 15.70 3.48
CA MET A 391 -1.71 16.08 2.58
C MET A 391 -1.29 17.56 2.76
N GLY A 392 -1.65 18.20 3.86
CA GLY A 392 -1.30 19.60 4.12
C GLY A 392 -2.37 20.32 4.92
N ASP A 393 -2.84 21.47 4.41
CA ASP A 393 -3.85 22.28 5.08
C ASP A 393 -5.17 21.51 5.27
N THR A 394 -5.88 21.80 6.37
CA THR A 394 -7.15 21.12 6.73
C THR A 394 -8.31 21.47 5.79
N GLU A 395 -8.20 22.57 5.05
CA GLU A 395 -9.18 22.96 4.03
C GLU A 395 -8.79 22.50 2.62
N ALA A 396 -7.69 21.75 2.46
CA ALA A 396 -7.33 21.13 1.19
C ALA A 396 -8.20 19.89 0.92
N LEU A 397 -8.57 19.71 -0.34
CA LEU A 397 -9.46 18.63 -0.79
C LEU A 397 -8.67 17.60 -1.60
N ILE A 398 -8.71 16.34 -1.15
CA ILE A 398 -7.96 15.24 -1.79
C ILE A 398 -8.96 14.26 -2.40
N TYR A 399 -8.80 13.97 -3.68
CA TYR A 399 -9.57 13.01 -4.47
C TYR A 399 -8.66 11.82 -4.77
N LEU A 400 -9.01 10.63 -4.27
CA LEU A 400 -8.23 9.42 -4.53
C LEU A 400 -8.64 8.81 -5.86
N ALA A 401 -7.65 8.49 -6.70
CA ALA A 401 -7.90 7.91 -8.02
C ALA A 401 -6.76 7.00 -8.47
N SER A 402 -7.00 6.24 -9.55
CA SER A 402 -5.98 5.43 -10.21
C SER A 402 -4.95 6.30 -10.96
N PRO A 403 -3.76 5.75 -11.27
CA PRO A 403 -2.75 6.46 -12.05
C PRO A 403 -3.24 7.01 -13.38
N GLN A 404 -4.13 6.28 -14.06
CA GLN A 404 -4.68 6.71 -15.35
C GLN A 404 -5.64 7.90 -15.19
N VAL A 405 -6.54 7.87 -14.21
CA VAL A 405 -7.43 9.00 -13.90
C VAL A 405 -6.61 10.22 -13.46
N ALA A 406 -5.59 10.01 -12.63
CA ALA A 406 -4.69 11.08 -12.17
C ALA A 406 -3.95 11.75 -13.34
N ALA A 407 -3.39 10.96 -14.25
CA ALA A 407 -2.70 11.46 -15.44
C ALA A 407 -3.64 12.20 -16.40
N ALA A 408 -4.84 11.67 -16.64
CA ALA A 408 -5.85 12.32 -17.47
C ALA A 408 -6.31 13.66 -16.86
N SER A 409 -6.51 13.69 -15.55
CA SER A 409 -6.90 14.89 -14.83
C SER A 409 -5.81 15.97 -14.86
N ALA A 410 -4.52 15.56 -14.83
CA ALA A 410 -3.40 16.47 -14.97
C ALA A 410 -3.41 17.20 -16.31
N ILE A 411 -3.72 16.51 -17.41
CA ILE A 411 -3.81 17.09 -18.76
C ILE A 411 -5.02 18.02 -18.85
N ALA A 412 -6.17 17.58 -18.33
CA ALA A 412 -7.43 18.31 -18.48
C ALA A 412 -7.55 19.55 -17.54
N GLY A 413 -6.81 19.57 -16.42
CA GLY A 413 -6.93 20.61 -15.39
C GLY A 413 -8.15 20.44 -14.46
N TYR A 414 -8.89 19.34 -14.61
CA TYR A 414 -10.06 18.95 -13.80
C TYR A 414 -10.14 17.42 -13.77
N ILE A 415 -10.94 16.83 -12.87
CA ILE A 415 -11.11 15.36 -12.79
C ILE A 415 -11.69 14.85 -14.12
N ALA A 416 -10.93 14.02 -14.84
CA ALA A 416 -11.22 13.64 -16.22
C ALA A 416 -11.17 12.12 -16.46
N ASN A 417 -11.99 11.69 -17.42
CA ASN A 417 -12.07 10.31 -17.86
C ASN A 417 -10.85 9.93 -18.71
N PRO A 418 -10.04 8.94 -18.28
CA PRO A 418 -8.85 8.53 -19.03
C PRO A 418 -9.17 7.94 -20.41
N GLU A 419 -10.37 7.38 -20.61
CA GLU A 419 -10.79 6.82 -21.90
C GLU A 419 -10.92 7.91 -22.98
N LYS A 420 -11.29 9.13 -22.58
CA LYS A 420 -11.45 10.27 -23.51
C LYS A 420 -10.14 10.97 -23.76
N VAL A 421 -9.41 11.30 -22.72
CA VAL A 421 -8.12 12.02 -22.83
C VAL A 421 -7.03 11.16 -23.47
N GLY A 422 -7.04 9.84 -23.27
CA GLY A 422 -6.04 8.92 -23.83
C GLY A 422 -6.14 8.74 -25.35
N LYS A 423 -7.29 9.06 -25.96
CA LYS A 423 -7.55 8.84 -27.41
C LYS A 423 -7.31 10.08 -28.28
N GLU A 424 -7.16 11.27 -27.71
CA GLU A 424 -6.80 12.51 -28.37
C GLU A 424 -5.27 12.71 -28.39
#